data_f3e4b742a714a0c99ac366b3d69e1917
#
_entry.id   f3e4b742a714a0c99ac366b3d69e1917
#
_cell.length_a   1.000
_cell.length_b   1.000
_cell.length_c   1.000
_cell.angle_alpha   90.00
_cell.angle_beta   90.00
_cell.angle_gamma   90.00
#
_symmetry.space_group_name_H-M   'P 1'
#
loop_
_entity.id
_entity.type
_entity.pdbx_description
1 polymer ?
#
loop_
_entity_poly.entity_id
_entity_poly.type
_entity_poly.pdbx_seq_one_letter_code
_entity_poly.pdbx_strand_id
1 'polypeptide(L)'
;MEFRSFEKSWGAEIQADGSVLFRLWAPGQQQITLRLADGDHPMSASDDGWYQRQLSGIQPGATYHFVLADGTEVPDPAARAQQSEVNGPSVVIDPRHYAWQHTDWRGHAWQETVVYELHIGTFTPEGTFQAAIARLPYLQTLGITMIEVLPVSQFGGNRGWGYDGVLLYAPHSAYGSPDDFKAFVDAAHGHGLSVVLDIVLNHFGPEGNYLPLLAPDFFHKERMTPWGAGIAYDVDAARRYIVEAPLYWLQEYHLDGLRFDAIDQIEDTSSQHALIEIAERIRREITDRHIHLTTEDSRNVTFLHPRDKQGHAPLFTGEWNDDFHNAIHVFATGETHAYYQDFAEVPEKQIARILTEGFAYQGEISPQSGQRRGVPSAAQPPVAFVDFIQNHDQVGNRAQGDRLITLAGAERTKVLLATLLLSPHIPLMFMGEEYGETNPFLFFTDFHGDLAKAVREGRAREFTGHAGHDDSVPDPNAEETFNRSKLDWSKLESEKGKAWLAFTRQLLALRQRHIVPLLDKAGGHSGKVLKTAKGFIAVSWQFPQGELSLALNISKQAQPLPTMAGKTLFAWPQENDVLPQHAIVVRMAQGEKA
;
A
#
# COMPACT_ATOMS: atom_id res chain seq x y z
N MET A 1 -0.57 21.87 -12.12
CA MET A 1 -0.20 20.57 -12.70
C MET A 1 -0.64 20.56 -14.15
N GLU A 2 0.25 20.30 -15.08
CA GLU A 2 -0.10 20.17 -16.50
C GLU A 2 -0.53 18.73 -16.75
N PHE A 3 -1.63 18.53 -17.50
CA PHE A 3 -2.04 17.19 -17.88
C PHE A 3 -0.94 16.55 -18.74
N ARG A 4 -0.50 15.37 -18.34
CA ARG A 4 0.51 14.58 -19.06
C ARG A 4 -0.07 13.22 -19.38
N SER A 5 0.13 12.80 -20.60
CA SER A 5 -0.12 11.45 -21.07
C SER A 5 0.98 11.08 -22.04
N PHE A 6 1.36 9.84 -22.08
CA PHE A 6 2.29 9.30 -23.08
C PHE A 6 1.60 8.18 -23.84
N GLU A 7 2.11 7.88 -25.02
CA GLU A 7 1.64 6.75 -25.82
C GLU A 7 2.14 5.45 -25.19
N LYS A 8 1.20 4.65 -24.65
CA LYS A 8 1.51 3.34 -24.06
C LYS A 8 1.68 2.30 -25.18
N SER A 9 2.57 1.34 -24.98
CA SER A 9 2.86 0.28 -25.95
C SER A 9 1.67 -0.67 -26.18
N TRP A 10 0.83 -0.86 -25.17
CA TRP A 10 -0.31 -1.75 -25.18
C TRP A 10 -1.63 -0.99 -25.08
N GLY A 11 -2.68 -1.59 -25.64
CA GLY A 11 -4.06 -1.12 -25.46
C GLY A 11 -4.56 -0.18 -26.55
N ALA A 12 -5.69 0.46 -26.28
CA ALA A 12 -6.32 1.41 -27.17
C ALA A 12 -5.84 2.85 -26.88
N GLU A 13 -5.28 3.52 -27.86
CA GLU A 13 -4.77 4.89 -27.76
C GLU A 13 -5.43 5.81 -28.77
N ILE A 14 -6.01 6.93 -28.30
CA ILE A 14 -6.56 7.97 -29.18
C ILE A 14 -5.40 8.79 -29.75
N GLN A 15 -5.28 8.81 -31.05
CA GLN A 15 -4.22 9.48 -31.79
C GLN A 15 -4.51 10.98 -31.97
N ALA A 16 -3.50 11.75 -32.37
CA ALA A 16 -3.64 13.19 -32.58
C ALA A 16 -4.65 13.57 -33.67
N ASP A 17 -4.87 12.69 -34.64
CA ASP A 17 -5.88 12.85 -35.73
C ASP A 17 -7.29 12.42 -35.29
N GLY A 18 -7.48 11.99 -34.05
CA GLY A 18 -8.75 11.51 -33.50
C GLY A 18 -9.10 10.05 -33.87
N SER A 19 -8.23 9.34 -34.58
CA SER A 19 -8.33 7.90 -34.74
C SER A 19 -7.94 7.15 -33.47
N VAL A 20 -8.34 5.88 -33.36
CA VAL A 20 -7.95 5.01 -32.25
C VAL A 20 -7.04 3.90 -32.78
N LEU A 21 -5.85 3.80 -32.18
CA LEU A 21 -4.90 2.72 -32.44
C LEU A 21 -5.04 1.66 -31.34
N PHE A 22 -5.46 0.45 -31.74
CA PHE A 22 -5.54 -0.73 -30.87
C PHE A 22 -4.28 -1.56 -31.05
N ARG A 23 -3.60 -1.91 -29.95
CA ARG A 23 -2.39 -2.72 -29.95
C ARG A 23 -2.45 -3.84 -28.92
N LEU A 24 -2.03 -5.03 -29.32
CA LEU A 24 -1.96 -6.22 -28.49
C LEU A 24 -0.70 -7.02 -28.85
N TRP A 25 0.10 -7.39 -27.88
CA TRP A 25 1.19 -8.36 -28.07
C TRP A 25 0.66 -9.76 -27.81
N ALA A 26 0.56 -10.58 -28.84
CA ALA A 26 -0.03 -11.91 -28.78
C ALA A 26 0.74 -12.92 -29.66
N PRO A 27 2.05 -13.16 -29.38
CA PRO A 27 2.87 -14.06 -30.19
C PRO A 27 2.38 -15.51 -30.15
N GLY A 28 1.55 -15.89 -29.18
CA GLY A 28 0.91 -17.21 -29.10
C GLY A 28 -0.26 -17.40 -30.08
N GLN A 29 -0.66 -16.36 -30.82
CA GLN A 29 -1.82 -16.38 -31.71
C GLN A 29 -1.39 -16.26 -33.18
N GLN A 30 -2.14 -16.90 -34.07
CA GLN A 30 -1.93 -16.78 -35.53
C GLN A 30 -2.76 -15.67 -36.16
N GLN A 31 -3.86 -15.31 -35.52
CA GLN A 31 -4.80 -14.28 -35.98
C GLN A 31 -5.50 -13.66 -34.78
N ILE A 32 -5.65 -12.35 -34.81
CA ILE A 32 -6.48 -11.58 -33.89
C ILE A 32 -7.44 -10.70 -34.69
N THR A 33 -8.67 -10.65 -34.23
CA THR A 33 -9.71 -9.76 -34.77
C THR A 33 -10.16 -8.82 -33.68
N LEU A 34 -10.22 -7.53 -33.98
CA LEU A 34 -10.82 -6.52 -33.10
C LEU A 34 -12.34 -6.51 -33.39
N ARG A 35 -13.15 -6.75 -32.37
CA ARG A 35 -14.62 -6.69 -32.44
C ARG A 35 -15.12 -5.41 -31.81
N LEU A 36 -15.86 -4.63 -32.58
CA LEU A 36 -16.56 -3.42 -32.20
C LEU A 36 -18.06 -3.55 -32.47
N ALA A 37 -18.85 -2.57 -32.05
CA ALA A 37 -20.30 -2.59 -32.29
C ALA A 37 -20.70 -2.60 -33.80
N ASP A 38 -19.85 -2.05 -34.67
CA ASP A 38 -20.05 -2.01 -36.13
C ASP A 38 -19.56 -3.27 -36.86
N GLY A 39 -18.88 -4.19 -36.15
CA GLY A 39 -18.43 -5.47 -36.70
C GLY A 39 -16.99 -5.85 -36.34
N ASP A 40 -16.49 -6.81 -37.12
CA ASP A 40 -15.19 -7.43 -36.92
C ASP A 40 -14.13 -6.78 -37.84
N HIS A 41 -13.02 -6.38 -37.26
CA HIS A 41 -11.90 -5.73 -37.93
C HIS A 41 -10.63 -6.59 -37.77
N PRO A 42 -10.15 -7.30 -38.79
CA PRO A 42 -8.90 -8.05 -38.71
C PRO A 42 -7.73 -7.13 -38.33
N MET A 43 -6.88 -7.56 -37.39
CA MET A 43 -5.68 -6.84 -36.97
C MET A 43 -4.48 -7.25 -37.82
N SER A 44 -3.59 -6.31 -38.11
CA SER A 44 -2.32 -6.57 -38.79
C SER A 44 -1.30 -7.09 -37.82
N ALA A 45 -0.69 -8.25 -38.14
CA ALA A 45 0.40 -8.83 -37.35
C ALA A 45 1.76 -8.31 -37.84
N SER A 46 2.72 -8.16 -36.90
CA SER A 46 4.14 -7.97 -37.16
C SER A 46 4.96 -9.20 -36.75
N ASP A 47 6.19 -9.29 -37.26
CA ASP A 47 7.06 -10.47 -37.08
C ASP A 47 7.46 -10.67 -35.59
N ASP A 48 7.38 -9.63 -34.77
CA ASP A 48 7.68 -9.64 -33.33
C ASP A 48 6.46 -9.95 -32.44
N GLY A 49 5.34 -10.34 -33.03
CA GLY A 49 4.14 -10.80 -32.33
C GLY A 49 3.15 -9.72 -31.94
N TRP A 50 3.36 -8.48 -32.37
CA TRP A 50 2.38 -7.42 -32.17
C TRP A 50 1.26 -7.49 -33.21
N TYR A 51 0.04 -7.25 -32.75
CA TYR A 51 -1.15 -7.03 -33.54
C TYR A 51 -1.62 -5.59 -33.38
N GLN A 52 -1.96 -4.93 -34.47
CA GLN A 52 -2.44 -3.55 -34.43
C GLN A 52 -3.55 -3.29 -35.44
N ARG A 53 -4.44 -2.36 -35.05
CA ARG A 53 -5.50 -1.85 -35.95
C ARG A 53 -5.75 -0.39 -35.60
N GLN A 54 -5.67 0.50 -36.61
CA GLN A 54 -6.06 1.91 -36.47
C GLN A 54 -7.38 2.14 -37.20
N LEU A 55 -8.33 2.79 -36.52
CA LEU A 55 -9.67 3.06 -37.04
C LEU A 55 -10.06 4.50 -36.72
N SER A 56 -10.65 5.16 -37.73
CA SER A 56 -11.25 6.49 -37.60
C SER A 56 -12.73 6.39 -37.21
N GLY A 57 -13.26 7.44 -36.54
CA GLY A 57 -14.69 7.51 -36.21
C GLY A 57 -15.09 6.79 -34.92
N ILE A 58 -14.14 6.12 -34.24
CA ILE A 58 -14.38 5.48 -32.95
C ILE A 58 -14.46 6.59 -31.87
N GLN A 59 -15.55 6.61 -31.10
CA GLN A 59 -15.77 7.58 -30.05
C GLN A 59 -15.28 7.05 -28.69
N PRO A 60 -14.81 7.92 -27.77
CA PRO A 60 -14.63 7.56 -26.36
C PRO A 60 -15.91 6.93 -25.81
N GLY A 61 -15.77 5.87 -25.02
CA GLY A 61 -16.89 5.06 -24.52
C GLY A 61 -17.26 3.87 -25.41
N ALA A 62 -16.70 3.77 -26.62
CA ALA A 62 -16.89 2.59 -27.48
C ALA A 62 -16.33 1.34 -26.79
N THR A 63 -17.07 0.24 -26.88
CA THR A 63 -16.68 -1.05 -26.30
C THR A 63 -16.04 -1.95 -27.36
N TYR A 64 -15.09 -2.77 -26.95
CA TYR A 64 -14.39 -3.70 -27.84
C TYR A 64 -13.91 -4.96 -27.13
N HIS A 65 -13.69 -6.02 -27.92
CA HIS A 65 -12.99 -7.25 -27.54
C HIS A 65 -11.92 -7.59 -28.57
N PHE A 66 -10.96 -8.41 -28.17
CA PHE A 66 -10.15 -9.17 -29.11
C PHE A 66 -10.76 -10.56 -29.28
N VAL A 67 -10.79 -11.04 -30.51
CA VAL A 67 -11.35 -12.34 -30.88
C VAL A 67 -10.24 -13.20 -31.47
N LEU A 68 -10.03 -14.37 -30.87
CA LEU A 68 -9.03 -15.34 -31.31
C LEU A 68 -9.50 -16.14 -32.52
N ALA A 69 -8.60 -16.90 -33.14
CA ALA A 69 -8.91 -17.70 -34.34
C ALA A 69 -10.00 -18.77 -34.12
N ASP A 70 -10.15 -19.25 -32.89
CA ASP A 70 -11.19 -20.22 -32.49
C ASP A 70 -12.54 -19.56 -32.12
N GLY A 71 -12.62 -18.23 -32.18
CA GLY A 71 -13.80 -17.45 -31.85
C GLY A 71 -13.88 -17.05 -30.35
N THR A 72 -12.90 -17.38 -29.55
CA THR A 72 -12.86 -16.95 -28.15
C THR A 72 -12.72 -15.43 -28.05
N GLU A 73 -13.62 -14.79 -27.33
CA GLU A 73 -13.57 -13.37 -27.01
C GLU A 73 -12.79 -13.14 -25.72
N VAL A 74 -11.85 -12.20 -25.75
CA VAL A 74 -11.04 -11.84 -24.59
C VAL A 74 -11.01 -10.34 -24.40
N PRO A 75 -10.96 -9.83 -23.15
CA PRO A 75 -10.73 -8.42 -22.89
C PRO A 75 -9.32 -8.01 -23.30
N ASP A 76 -9.10 -6.72 -23.45
CA ASP A 76 -7.76 -6.17 -23.63
C ASP A 76 -6.97 -6.27 -22.31
N PRO A 77 -5.84 -6.98 -22.26
CA PRO A 77 -5.01 -7.04 -21.04
C PRO A 77 -4.57 -5.66 -20.54
N ALA A 78 -4.49 -4.67 -21.42
CA ALA A 78 -4.16 -3.28 -21.10
C ALA A 78 -5.39 -2.35 -21.21
N ALA A 79 -6.59 -2.86 -21.01
CA ALA A 79 -7.81 -2.05 -20.98
C ALA A 79 -7.67 -0.88 -20.00
N ARG A 80 -8.14 0.30 -20.40
CA ARG A 80 -8.19 1.50 -19.54
C ARG A 80 -9.45 1.53 -18.69
N ALA A 81 -10.47 0.79 -19.09
CA ALA A 81 -11.69 0.54 -18.34
C ALA A 81 -12.39 -0.73 -18.87
N GLN A 82 -13.16 -1.37 -18.01
CA GLN A 82 -14.12 -2.41 -18.38
C GLN A 82 -15.54 -1.86 -18.31
N GLN A 83 -16.42 -2.34 -19.18
CA GLN A 83 -17.83 -1.92 -19.16
C GLN A 83 -18.52 -2.40 -17.88
N SER A 84 -18.19 -3.61 -17.41
CA SER A 84 -18.80 -4.24 -16.23
C SER A 84 -17.80 -5.16 -15.51
N GLU A 85 -17.72 -6.40 -15.92
CA GLU A 85 -16.91 -7.44 -15.28
C GLU A 85 -15.58 -7.65 -16.01
N VAL A 86 -14.69 -8.41 -15.40
CA VAL A 86 -13.32 -8.64 -15.89
C VAL A 86 -13.26 -9.27 -17.27
N ASN A 87 -14.19 -10.19 -17.59
CA ASN A 87 -14.27 -10.87 -18.89
C ASN A 87 -15.15 -10.11 -19.92
N GLY A 88 -15.74 -9.00 -19.51
CA GLY A 88 -16.60 -8.19 -20.37
C GLY A 88 -15.83 -7.32 -21.37
N PRO A 89 -16.55 -6.48 -22.11
CA PRO A 89 -15.93 -5.58 -23.08
C PRO A 89 -15.03 -4.55 -22.40
N SER A 90 -13.89 -4.30 -23.03
CA SER A 90 -13.01 -3.16 -22.72
C SER A 90 -13.56 -1.88 -23.32
N VAL A 91 -13.21 -0.73 -22.76
CA VAL A 91 -13.77 0.57 -23.16
C VAL A 91 -12.66 1.51 -23.62
N VAL A 92 -12.87 2.17 -24.75
CA VAL A 92 -12.00 3.24 -25.25
C VAL A 92 -12.17 4.47 -24.36
N ILE A 93 -11.07 4.92 -23.74
CA ILE A 93 -11.05 6.06 -22.82
C ILE A 93 -10.26 7.22 -23.45
N ASP A 94 -10.83 8.42 -23.41
CA ASP A 94 -10.07 9.65 -23.63
C ASP A 94 -9.47 10.12 -22.30
N PRO A 95 -8.16 10.06 -22.14
CA PRO A 95 -7.52 10.46 -20.87
C PRO A 95 -7.69 11.96 -20.56
N ARG A 96 -8.06 12.78 -21.56
CA ARG A 96 -8.25 14.24 -21.44
C ARG A 96 -9.69 14.63 -21.08
N HIS A 97 -10.61 13.68 -21.00
CA HIS A 97 -12.04 13.97 -20.77
C HIS A 97 -12.27 14.62 -19.41
N TYR A 98 -11.56 14.18 -18.37
CA TYR A 98 -11.71 14.73 -17.02
C TYR A 98 -11.10 16.13 -16.90
N ALA A 99 -11.91 17.10 -16.40
CA ALA A 99 -11.50 18.48 -16.19
C ALA A 99 -10.99 18.69 -14.76
N TRP A 100 -9.69 18.61 -14.57
CA TRP A 100 -9.03 18.79 -13.28
C TRP A 100 -9.26 20.20 -12.70
N GLN A 101 -9.64 20.28 -11.41
CA GLN A 101 -9.94 21.52 -10.70
C GLN A 101 -8.74 22.05 -9.91
N HIS A 102 -7.91 21.17 -9.34
CA HIS A 102 -6.81 21.54 -8.43
C HIS A 102 -5.45 21.39 -9.11
N THR A 103 -5.23 22.14 -10.21
CA THR A 103 -4.02 22.05 -11.04
C THR A 103 -2.78 22.71 -10.41
N ASP A 104 -2.93 23.49 -9.35
CA ASP A 104 -1.86 24.10 -8.58
C ASP A 104 -1.28 23.19 -7.49
N TRP A 105 -1.86 22.01 -7.27
CA TRP A 105 -1.40 21.02 -6.32
C TRP A 105 0.06 20.62 -6.56
N ARG A 106 0.86 20.51 -5.47
CA ARG A 106 2.28 20.13 -5.53
C ARG A 106 2.65 18.96 -4.62
N GLY A 107 1.69 18.46 -3.84
CA GLY A 107 1.92 17.41 -2.83
C GLY A 107 2.58 17.93 -1.56
N HIS A 108 2.74 17.03 -0.60
CA HIS A 108 3.45 17.25 0.64
C HIS A 108 4.90 16.79 0.54
N ALA A 109 5.81 17.44 1.26
CA ALA A 109 7.16 16.93 1.47
C ALA A 109 7.09 15.61 2.28
N TRP A 110 8.01 14.68 2.03
CA TRP A 110 7.93 13.33 2.61
C TRP A 110 7.90 13.30 4.13
N GLN A 111 8.68 14.15 4.79
CA GLN A 111 8.71 14.23 6.26
C GLN A 111 7.39 14.70 6.90
N GLU A 112 6.50 15.32 6.12
CA GLU A 112 5.17 15.75 6.57
C GLU A 112 4.14 14.64 6.53
N THR A 113 4.51 13.48 5.97
CA THR A 113 3.59 12.41 5.64
C THR A 113 3.06 11.70 6.90
N VAL A 114 1.76 11.57 6.96
CA VAL A 114 0.99 10.63 7.79
C VAL A 114 0.07 9.89 6.84
N VAL A 115 0.31 8.59 6.68
CA VAL A 115 -0.43 7.74 5.73
C VAL A 115 -1.70 7.21 6.38
N TYR A 116 -2.80 7.23 5.64
CA TYR A 116 -4.05 6.57 5.99
C TYR A 116 -4.38 5.54 4.90
N GLU A 117 -4.21 4.27 5.23
CA GLU A 117 -4.49 3.16 4.33
C GLU A 117 -5.98 2.86 4.32
N LEU A 118 -6.59 2.77 3.14
CA LEU A 118 -8.00 2.44 2.98
C LEU A 118 -8.28 1.52 1.79
N HIS A 119 -9.33 0.73 1.93
CA HIS A 119 -9.92 -0.11 0.88
C HIS A 119 -11.24 0.49 0.40
N ILE A 120 -11.32 0.88 -0.87
CA ILE A 120 -12.50 1.57 -1.42
C ILE A 120 -13.79 0.81 -1.16
N GLY A 121 -13.81 -0.51 -1.40
CA GLY A 121 -15.02 -1.32 -1.28
C GLY A 121 -15.59 -1.43 0.14
N THR A 122 -14.78 -1.20 1.19
CA THR A 122 -15.21 -1.34 2.59
C THR A 122 -15.04 -0.07 3.42
N PHE A 123 -14.52 1.00 2.84
CA PHE A 123 -14.35 2.29 3.51
C PHE A 123 -15.70 2.98 3.77
N THR A 124 -16.62 2.90 2.83
CA THR A 124 -17.99 3.43 2.95
C THR A 124 -19.02 2.31 2.77
N PRO A 125 -20.28 2.50 3.22
CA PRO A 125 -21.34 1.52 2.95
C PRO A 125 -21.53 1.20 1.47
N GLU A 126 -21.40 2.20 0.60
CA GLU A 126 -21.56 2.10 -0.85
C GLU A 126 -20.35 1.43 -1.52
N GLY A 127 -19.14 1.61 -0.98
CA GLY A 127 -17.91 1.02 -1.49
C GLY A 127 -17.46 1.57 -2.84
N THR A 128 -17.61 2.87 -3.08
CA THR A 128 -17.28 3.52 -4.36
C THR A 128 -16.36 4.74 -4.17
N PHE A 129 -15.67 5.15 -5.25
CA PHE A 129 -14.87 6.38 -5.26
C PHE A 129 -15.72 7.60 -4.90
N GLN A 130 -16.93 7.71 -5.43
CA GLN A 130 -17.84 8.83 -5.17
C GLN A 130 -18.26 8.91 -3.69
N ALA A 131 -18.56 7.77 -3.08
CA ALA A 131 -18.89 7.74 -1.66
C ALA A 131 -17.68 8.09 -0.78
N ALA A 132 -16.48 7.68 -1.17
CA ALA A 132 -15.24 8.03 -0.47
C ALA A 132 -14.96 9.53 -0.48
N ILE A 133 -15.30 10.26 -1.55
CA ILE A 133 -15.18 11.72 -1.63
C ILE A 133 -15.87 12.41 -0.45
N ALA A 134 -17.04 11.94 -0.04
CA ALA A 134 -17.80 12.52 1.06
C ALA A 134 -17.06 12.42 2.43
N ARG A 135 -16.06 11.57 2.54
CA ARG A 135 -15.24 11.38 3.76
C ARG A 135 -13.94 12.19 3.76
N LEU A 136 -13.56 12.82 2.67
CA LEU A 136 -12.31 13.60 2.58
C LEU A 136 -12.25 14.77 3.57
N PRO A 137 -13.31 15.55 3.82
CA PRO A 137 -13.30 16.60 4.85
C PRO A 137 -13.00 16.03 6.26
N TYR A 138 -13.51 14.85 6.57
CA TYR A 138 -13.22 14.16 7.83
C TYR A 138 -11.73 13.81 7.93
N LEU A 139 -11.15 13.21 6.90
CA LEU A 139 -9.74 12.84 6.86
C LEU A 139 -8.82 14.06 6.94
N GLN A 140 -9.15 15.16 6.26
CA GLN A 140 -8.45 16.43 6.41
C GLN A 140 -8.48 16.93 7.85
N THR A 141 -9.66 16.93 8.49
CA THR A 141 -9.84 17.39 9.88
C THR A 141 -9.15 16.46 10.88
N LEU A 142 -8.99 15.19 10.56
CA LEU A 142 -8.24 14.23 11.37
C LEU A 142 -6.77 14.65 11.48
N GLY A 143 -6.18 15.20 10.43
CA GLY A 143 -4.78 15.65 10.39
C GLY A 143 -3.84 14.67 9.68
N ILE A 144 -4.36 13.75 8.87
CA ILE A 144 -3.55 12.97 7.93
C ILE A 144 -3.16 13.84 6.73
N THR A 145 -2.16 13.44 5.99
CA THR A 145 -1.66 14.18 4.82
C THR A 145 -1.67 13.35 3.55
N MET A 146 -1.79 12.03 3.67
CA MET A 146 -1.73 11.09 2.55
C MET A 146 -2.74 9.97 2.72
N ILE A 147 -3.47 9.69 1.66
CA ILE A 147 -4.32 8.50 1.54
C ILE A 147 -3.56 7.47 0.72
N GLU A 148 -3.44 6.25 1.23
CA GLU A 148 -2.97 5.10 0.47
C GLU A 148 -4.14 4.18 0.17
N VAL A 149 -4.45 4.04 -1.11
CA VAL A 149 -5.58 3.24 -1.60
C VAL A 149 -5.09 1.84 -1.94
N LEU A 150 -5.72 0.80 -1.36
CA LEU A 150 -5.47 -0.59 -1.75
C LEU A 150 -5.68 -0.76 -3.27
N PRO A 151 -5.08 -1.79 -3.90
CA PRO A 151 -5.08 -1.91 -5.35
C PRO A 151 -6.47 -1.85 -5.96
N VAL A 152 -6.61 -1.08 -7.05
CA VAL A 152 -7.89 -0.86 -7.73
C VAL A 152 -7.96 -1.51 -9.12
N SER A 153 -6.92 -2.20 -9.57
CA SER A 153 -6.91 -2.85 -10.88
C SER A 153 -8.03 -3.89 -10.98
N GLN A 154 -8.68 -3.95 -12.15
CA GLN A 154 -9.81 -4.84 -12.40
C GLN A 154 -9.45 -6.30 -12.10
N PHE A 155 -10.24 -6.94 -11.27
CA PHE A 155 -10.15 -8.35 -10.85
C PHE A 155 -11.48 -9.07 -11.06
N GLY A 156 -11.51 -10.40 -10.89
CA GLY A 156 -12.72 -11.22 -11.01
C GLY A 156 -13.73 -10.98 -9.89
N GLY A 157 -15.02 -10.91 -10.25
CA GLY A 157 -16.09 -10.58 -9.31
C GLY A 157 -16.11 -9.09 -8.91
N ASN A 158 -16.87 -8.77 -7.86
CA ASN A 158 -17.10 -7.40 -7.39
C ASN A 158 -16.51 -7.13 -6.00
N ARG A 159 -15.99 -8.15 -5.32
CA ARG A 159 -15.45 -8.08 -3.96
C ARG A 159 -14.05 -8.69 -3.91
N GLY A 160 -13.09 -7.95 -3.42
CA GLY A 160 -11.71 -8.39 -3.26
C GLY A 160 -10.86 -7.29 -2.65
N TRP A 161 -9.71 -7.67 -2.11
CA TRP A 161 -8.75 -6.69 -1.60
C TRP A 161 -8.06 -5.87 -2.70
N GLY A 162 -8.05 -6.41 -3.94
CA GLY A 162 -7.40 -5.80 -5.09
C GLY A 162 -6.09 -6.47 -5.53
N TYR A 163 -5.59 -7.45 -4.77
CA TYR A 163 -4.34 -8.17 -5.12
C TYR A 163 -4.53 -9.29 -6.15
N ASP A 164 -5.75 -9.52 -6.61
CA ASP A 164 -6.11 -10.42 -7.71
C ASP A 164 -6.32 -9.69 -9.04
N GLY A 165 -5.76 -8.49 -9.19
CA GLY A 165 -5.87 -7.69 -10.41
C GLY A 165 -5.27 -8.37 -11.63
N VAL A 166 -5.93 -8.24 -12.78
CA VAL A 166 -5.52 -8.82 -14.07
C VAL A 166 -5.47 -7.81 -15.21
N LEU A 167 -6.17 -6.68 -15.08
CA LEU A 167 -6.14 -5.57 -16.04
C LEU A 167 -5.52 -4.36 -15.33
N LEU A 168 -4.18 -4.26 -15.37
CA LEU A 168 -3.42 -3.35 -14.53
C LEU A 168 -3.63 -1.86 -14.83
N TYR A 169 -4.28 -1.54 -15.96
CA TYR A 169 -4.54 -0.16 -16.41
C TYR A 169 -6.01 0.25 -16.22
N ALA A 170 -6.89 -0.65 -15.75
CA ALA A 170 -8.31 -0.36 -15.57
C ALA A 170 -8.66 -0.29 -14.08
N PRO A 171 -9.22 0.83 -13.58
CA PRO A 171 -9.82 0.81 -12.26
C PRO A 171 -11.03 -0.13 -12.23
N HIS A 172 -11.23 -0.83 -11.13
CA HIS A 172 -12.29 -1.82 -10.99
C HIS A 172 -13.67 -1.18 -11.14
N SER A 173 -14.48 -1.72 -12.06
CA SER A 173 -15.79 -1.16 -12.43
C SER A 173 -16.77 -1.07 -11.25
N ALA A 174 -16.66 -1.93 -10.23
CA ALA A 174 -17.50 -1.86 -9.04
C ALA A 174 -17.20 -0.64 -8.16
N TYR A 175 -16.02 -0.04 -8.26
CA TYR A 175 -15.67 1.17 -7.52
C TYR A 175 -16.08 2.46 -8.23
N GLY A 176 -16.31 2.40 -9.53
CA GLY A 176 -16.67 3.52 -10.39
C GLY A 176 -15.88 3.54 -11.69
N SER A 177 -16.09 4.58 -12.49
CA SER A 177 -15.40 4.82 -13.74
C SER A 177 -13.98 5.39 -13.53
N PRO A 178 -13.12 5.43 -14.57
CA PRO A 178 -11.88 6.19 -14.53
C PRO A 178 -12.05 7.64 -14.08
N ASP A 179 -13.09 8.33 -14.55
CA ASP A 179 -13.36 9.71 -14.15
C ASP A 179 -13.81 9.83 -12.68
N ASP A 180 -14.48 8.81 -12.12
CA ASP A 180 -14.80 8.78 -10.69
C ASP A 180 -13.53 8.67 -9.83
N PHE A 181 -12.55 7.88 -10.25
CA PHE A 181 -11.27 7.80 -9.55
C PHE A 181 -10.47 9.11 -9.67
N LYS A 182 -10.45 9.74 -10.87
CA LYS A 182 -9.85 11.07 -11.05
C LYS A 182 -10.55 12.11 -10.16
N ALA A 183 -11.87 12.08 -10.07
CA ALA A 183 -12.64 12.96 -9.20
C ALA A 183 -12.29 12.78 -7.72
N PHE A 184 -12.07 11.54 -7.28
CA PHE A 184 -11.60 11.25 -5.92
C PHE A 184 -10.21 11.85 -5.66
N VAL A 185 -9.26 11.69 -6.57
CA VAL A 185 -7.91 12.25 -6.45
C VAL A 185 -7.95 13.78 -6.46
N ASP A 186 -8.70 14.38 -7.38
CA ASP A 186 -8.84 15.82 -7.50
C ASP A 186 -9.49 16.44 -6.24
N ALA A 187 -10.54 15.82 -5.72
CA ALA A 187 -11.17 16.23 -4.47
C ALA A 187 -10.23 16.10 -3.26
N ALA A 188 -9.42 15.04 -3.21
CA ALA A 188 -8.41 14.85 -2.17
C ALA A 188 -7.38 15.99 -2.20
N HIS A 189 -6.89 16.36 -3.38
CA HIS A 189 -6.00 17.51 -3.57
C HIS A 189 -6.64 18.81 -3.09
N GLY A 190 -7.94 19.02 -3.37
CA GLY A 190 -8.71 20.17 -2.87
C GLY A 190 -8.82 20.23 -1.34
N HIS A 191 -8.70 19.09 -0.69
CA HIS A 191 -8.63 18.97 0.78
C HIS A 191 -7.20 18.91 1.33
N GLY A 192 -6.19 19.15 0.50
CA GLY A 192 -4.79 19.12 0.93
C GLY A 192 -4.27 17.71 1.26
N LEU A 193 -4.83 16.69 0.63
CA LEU A 193 -4.46 15.28 0.82
C LEU A 193 -3.77 14.73 -0.42
N SER A 194 -2.58 14.17 -0.25
CA SER A 194 -1.91 13.36 -1.28
C SER A 194 -2.64 12.02 -1.44
N VAL A 195 -2.60 11.45 -2.64
CA VAL A 195 -3.15 10.11 -2.93
C VAL A 195 -2.07 9.21 -3.50
N VAL A 196 -1.83 8.09 -2.85
CA VAL A 196 -0.92 7.01 -3.25
C VAL A 196 -1.74 5.78 -3.59
N LEU A 197 -1.37 5.06 -4.62
CA LEU A 197 -1.98 3.80 -5.02
C LEU A 197 -1.04 2.64 -4.72
N ASP A 198 -1.56 1.63 -4.07
CA ASP A 198 -0.91 0.34 -3.95
C ASP A 198 -1.02 -0.41 -5.29
N ILE A 199 0.10 -0.85 -5.85
CA ILE A 199 0.16 -1.54 -7.14
C ILE A 199 0.87 -2.89 -7.04
N VAL A 200 0.33 -3.86 -7.78
CA VAL A 200 0.83 -5.22 -7.86
C VAL A 200 1.50 -5.44 -9.21
N LEU A 201 2.82 -5.55 -9.23
CA LEU A 201 3.61 -5.76 -10.46
C LEU A 201 4.30 -7.12 -10.50
N ASN A 202 4.11 -7.95 -9.48
CA ASN A 202 4.80 -9.24 -9.33
C ASN A 202 3.98 -10.44 -9.79
N HIS A 203 2.65 -10.32 -9.89
CA HIS A 203 1.75 -11.40 -10.29
C HIS A 203 0.43 -10.86 -10.85
N PHE A 204 -0.38 -11.78 -11.40
CA PHE A 204 -1.75 -11.56 -11.83
C PHE A 204 -2.70 -12.49 -11.07
N GLY A 205 -3.95 -12.06 -10.92
CA GLY A 205 -5.00 -12.87 -10.32
C GLY A 205 -5.41 -14.08 -11.16
N PRO A 206 -6.20 -14.99 -10.58
CA PRO A 206 -6.55 -16.27 -11.21
C PRO A 206 -7.70 -16.19 -12.21
N GLU A 207 -8.49 -15.10 -12.23
CA GLU A 207 -9.66 -14.96 -13.08
C GLU A 207 -9.53 -13.75 -14.01
N GLY A 208 -9.75 -13.97 -15.31
CA GLY A 208 -9.69 -12.93 -16.34
C GLY A 208 -8.28 -12.65 -16.89
N ASN A 209 -7.28 -13.40 -16.49
CA ASN A 209 -5.92 -13.31 -17.04
C ASN A 209 -5.79 -14.18 -18.29
N TYR A 210 -5.83 -13.56 -19.46
CA TYR A 210 -5.66 -14.22 -20.76
C TYR A 210 -4.22 -14.10 -21.33
N LEU A 211 -3.30 -13.45 -20.60
CA LEU A 211 -1.91 -13.31 -21.04
C LEU A 211 -1.22 -14.67 -21.30
N PRO A 212 -1.42 -15.73 -20.48
CA PRO A 212 -0.84 -17.04 -20.78
C PRO A 212 -1.27 -17.64 -22.12
N LEU A 213 -2.50 -17.33 -22.57
CA LEU A 213 -3.05 -17.77 -23.84
C LEU A 213 -2.58 -16.88 -25.02
N LEU A 214 -2.54 -15.58 -24.81
CA LEU A 214 -2.17 -14.58 -25.81
C LEU A 214 -0.66 -14.53 -26.02
N ALA A 215 0.09 -14.51 -24.95
CA ALA A 215 1.52 -14.26 -24.90
C ALA A 215 2.20 -15.16 -23.85
N PRO A 216 2.38 -16.47 -24.13
CA PRO A 216 2.99 -17.40 -23.18
C PRO A 216 4.36 -16.94 -22.68
N ASP A 217 5.12 -16.24 -23.52
CA ASP A 217 6.44 -15.72 -23.21
C ASP A 217 6.43 -14.48 -22.31
N PHE A 218 5.24 -13.97 -21.94
CA PHE A 218 5.09 -12.96 -20.91
C PHE A 218 5.50 -13.48 -19.53
N PHE A 219 5.52 -14.80 -19.37
CA PHE A 219 5.84 -15.50 -18.12
C PHE A 219 7.03 -16.42 -18.30
N HIS A 220 7.86 -16.54 -17.24
CA HIS A 220 8.91 -17.55 -17.20
C HIS A 220 8.33 -18.94 -16.94
N LYS A 221 8.73 -19.91 -17.74
CA LYS A 221 8.27 -21.31 -17.61
C LYS A 221 8.81 -22.02 -16.37
N GLU A 222 9.97 -21.60 -15.89
CA GLU A 222 10.71 -22.28 -14.81
C GLU A 222 10.69 -21.51 -13.47
N ARG A 223 10.22 -20.27 -13.46
CA ARG A 223 10.11 -19.46 -12.24
C ARG A 223 8.66 -19.45 -11.74
N MET A 224 8.48 -19.97 -10.55
CA MET A 224 7.16 -19.98 -9.90
C MET A 224 7.18 -19.06 -8.69
N THR A 225 6.15 -18.26 -8.56
CA THR A 225 5.83 -17.50 -7.36
C THR A 225 4.68 -18.15 -6.60
N PRO A 226 4.35 -17.73 -5.38
CA PRO A 226 3.17 -18.24 -4.68
C PRO A 226 1.85 -18.07 -5.46
N TRP A 227 1.81 -17.14 -6.42
CA TRP A 227 0.61 -16.83 -7.23
C TRP A 227 0.68 -17.38 -8.68
N GLY A 228 1.69 -18.11 -9.05
CA GLY A 228 1.85 -18.71 -10.37
C GLY A 228 3.19 -18.40 -11.05
N ALA A 229 3.23 -18.52 -12.36
CA ALA A 229 4.46 -18.27 -13.12
C ALA A 229 4.93 -16.81 -12.98
N GLY A 230 6.23 -16.63 -12.76
CA GLY A 230 6.86 -15.31 -12.64
C GLY A 230 6.84 -14.55 -13.96
N ILE A 231 6.73 -13.22 -13.89
CA ILE A 231 6.73 -12.35 -15.06
C ILE A 231 8.11 -12.28 -15.69
N ALA A 232 8.20 -12.32 -17.01
CA ALA A 232 9.44 -12.25 -17.78
C ALA A 232 9.84 -10.79 -18.05
N TYR A 233 10.43 -10.11 -17.06
CA TYR A 233 10.86 -8.70 -17.17
C TYR A 233 11.98 -8.48 -18.20
N ASP A 234 12.65 -9.53 -18.66
CA ASP A 234 13.66 -9.54 -19.72
C ASP A 234 13.07 -9.61 -21.14
N VAL A 235 11.75 -9.87 -21.26
CA VAL A 235 11.01 -9.80 -22.52
C VAL A 235 10.49 -8.38 -22.74
N ASP A 236 10.90 -7.72 -23.82
CA ASP A 236 10.63 -6.29 -24.07
C ASP A 236 9.15 -5.92 -23.97
N ALA A 237 8.25 -6.68 -24.59
CA ALA A 237 6.81 -6.38 -24.54
C ALA A 237 6.23 -6.52 -23.12
N ALA A 238 6.63 -7.54 -22.34
CA ALA A 238 6.22 -7.71 -20.97
C ALA A 238 6.80 -6.59 -20.07
N ARG A 239 8.08 -6.26 -20.27
CA ARG A 239 8.75 -5.17 -19.56
C ARG A 239 8.06 -3.84 -19.78
N ARG A 240 7.71 -3.48 -21.02
CA ARG A 240 6.98 -2.24 -21.33
C ARG A 240 5.63 -2.20 -20.62
N TYR A 241 4.89 -3.31 -20.64
CA TYR A 241 3.60 -3.41 -19.93
C TYR A 241 3.75 -3.07 -18.44
N ILE A 242 4.76 -3.67 -17.78
CA ILE A 242 4.99 -3.48 -16.34
C ILE A 242 5.57 -2.10 -16.00
N VAL A 243 6.52 -1.59 -16.80
CA VAL A 243 7.19 -0.30 -16.54
C VAL A 243 6.27 0.90 -16.85
N GLU A 244 5.40 0.77 -17.84
CA GLU A 244 4.47 1.85 -18.23
C GLU A 244 3.28 2.00 -17.27
N ALA A 245 2.84 0.94 -16.60
CA ALA A 245 1.69 0.99 -15.69
C ALA A 245 1.86 1.99 -14.53
N PRO A 246 2.99 2.02 -13.78
CA PRO A 246 3.23 3.03 -12.75
C PRO A 246 3.18 4.47 -13.28
N LEU A 247 3.79 4.72 -14.43
CA LEU A 247 3.81 6.03 -15.06
C LEU A 247 2.40 6.47 -15.49
N TYR A 248 1.63 5.54 -16.06
CA TYR A 248 0.22 5.76 -16.43
C TYR A 248 -0.60 6.24 -15.23
N TRP A 249 -0.56 5.53 -14.11
CA TRP A 249 -1.28 5.92 -12.90
C TRP A 249 -0.85 7.28 -12.36
N LEU A 250 0.45 7.54 -12.31
CA LEU A 250 0.96 8.83 -11.81
C LEU A 250 0.62 10.00 -12.74
N GLN A 251 0.69 9.82 -14.06
CA GLN A 251 0.49 10.92 -15.00
C GLN A 251 -0.97 11.17 -15.31
N GLU A 252 -1.77 10.12 -15.61
CA GLU A 252 -3.15 10.30 -16.05
C GLU A 252 -4.15 10.44 -14.90
N TYR A 253 -3.83 9.89 -13.71
CA TYR A 253 -4.65 10.04 -12.49
C TYR A 253 -4.08 11.04 -11.50
N HIS A 254 -3.01 11.74 -11.83
CA HIS A 254 -2.36 12.72 -10.97
C HIS A 254 -2.02 12.22 -9.56
N LEU A 255 -1.77 10.91 -9.40
CA LEU A 255 -1.38 10.34 -8.11
C LEU A 255 -0.07 10.93 -7.61
N ASP A 256 0.08 11.03 -6.30
CA ASP A 256 1.25 11.59 -5.63
C ASP A 256 2.30 10.52 -5.26
N GLY A 257 2.01 9.27 -5.57
CA GLY A 257 2.93 8.19 -5.31
C GLY A 257 2.33 6.81 -5.53
N LEU A 258 3.15 5.80 -5.27
CA LEU A 258 2.82 4.39 -5.41
C LEU A 258 3.46 3.60 -4.27
N ARG A 259 2.74 2.59 -3.77
CA ARG A 259 3.29 1.52 -2.94
C ARG A 259 3.44 0.27 -3.81
N PHE A 260 4.61 -0.31 -3.84
CA PHE A 260 4.95 -1.49 -4.65
C PHE A 260 4.87 -2.74 -3.80
N ASP A 261 3.86 -3.56 -4.08
CA ASP A 261 3.55 -4.80 -3.39
C ASP A 261 4.60 -5.88 -3.63
N ALA A 262 5.00 -6.58 -2.56
CA ALA A 262 5.80 -7.81 -2.58
C ALA A 262 6.97 -7.77 -3.59
N ILE A 263 7.80 -6.73 -3.55
CA ILE A 263 8.88 -6.55 -4.54
C ILE A 263 9.97 -7.61 -4.45
N ASP A 264 10.06 -8.34 -3.35
CA ASP A 264 10.95 -9.50 -3.19
C ASP A 264 10.57 -10.67 -4.12
N GLN A 265 9.35 -10.67 -4.68
CA GLN A 265 8.88 -11.63 -5.68
C GLN A 265 9.15 -11.17 -7.13
N ILE A 266 9.72 -9.98 -7.33
CA ILE A 266 10.13 -9.47 -8.65
C ILE A 266 11.55 -9.93 -8.92
N GLU A 267 11.69 -11.00 -9.70
CA GLU A 267 12.98 -11.50 -10.15
C GLU A 267 13.28 -11.00 -11.57
N ASP A 268 14.13 -10.00 -11.67
CA ASP A 268 14.60 -9.44 -12.95
C ASP A 268 16.12 -9.60 -13.08
N THR A 269 16.53 -10.38 -14.07
CA THR A 269 17.95 -10.66 -14.40
C THR A 269 18.50 -9.77 -15.49
N SER A 270 17.74 -8.76 -15.92
CA SER A 270 18.17 -7.77 -16.92
C SER A 270 19.34 -6.93 -16.40
N SER A 271 20.04 -6.28 -17.30
CA SER A 271 21.17 -5.38 -16.95
C SER A 271 20.77 -4.20 -16.06
N GLN A 272 19.52 -3.76 -16.17
CA GLN A 272 18.89 -2.79 -15.27
C GLN A 272 17.60 -3.41 -14.73
N HIS A 273 17.51 -3.51 -13.41
CA HIS A 273 16.30 -4.04 -12.76
C HIS A 273 15.08 -3.16 -13.03
N ALA A 274 13.92 -3.76 -13.35
CA ALA A 274 12.69 -3.05 -13.71
C ALA A 274 12.27 -2.00 -12.67
N LEU A 275 12.39 -2.30 -11.38
CA LEU A 275 12.08 -1.34 -10.30
C LEU A 275 12.98 -0.10 -10.34
N ILE A 276 14.26 -0.25 -10.67
CA ILE A 276 15.18 0.87 -10.80
C ILE A 276 14.80 1.71 -12.01
N GLU A 277 14.53 1.07 -13.16
CA GLU A 277 14.06 1.74 -14.37
C GLU A 277 12.77 2.55 -14.10
N ILE A 278 11.78 1.94 -13.43
CA ILE A 278 10.53 2.60 -13.05
C ILE A 278 10.82 3.86 -12.21
N ALA A 279 11.60 3.70 -11.14
CA ALA A 279 11.89 4.82 -10.25
C ALA A 279 12.64 5.96 -10.96
N GLU A 280 13.67 5.64 -11.76
CA GLU A 280 14.43 6.63 -12.52
C GLU A 280 13.56 7.34 -13.57
N ARG A 281 12.69 6.63 -14.27
CA ARG A 281 11.75 7.24 -15.23
C ARG A 281 10.80 8.19 -14.53
N ILE A 282 10.20 7.77 -13.41
CA ILE A 282 9.29 8.60 -12.63
C ILE A 282 10.01 9.89 -12.18
N ARG A 283 11.21 9.77 -11.61
CA ARG A 283 11.99 10.94 -11.13
C ARG A 283 12.37 11.90 -12.25
N ARG A 284 12.64 11.37 -13.45
CA ARG A 284 12.99 12.17 -14.63
C ARG A 284 11.77 12.84 -15.27
N GLU A 285 10.65 12.14 -15.34
CA GLU A 285 9.48 12.57 -16.12
C GLU A 285 8.48 13.41 -15.32
N ILE A 286 8.42 13.24 -13.98
CA ILE A 286 7.48 13.95 -13.11
C ILE A 286 8.26 14.81 -12.12
N THR A 287 8.42 16.10 -12.45
CA THR A 287 9.23 17.06 -11.67
C THR A 287 8.43 18.24 -11.14
N ASP A 288 7.14 18.31 -11.44
CA ASP A 288 6.28 19.44 -11.11
C ASP A 288 5.58 19.29 -9.74
N ARG A 289 5.75 18.16 -9.07
CA ARG A 289 5.20 17.89 -7.75
C ARG A 289 6.01 16.83 -7.00
N HIS A 290 5.76 16.69 -5.70
CA HIS A 290 6.31 15.61 -4.90
C HIS A 290 5.70 14.26 -5.30
N ILE A 291 6.56 13.29 -5.59
CA ILE A 291 6.16 11.89 -5.85
C ILE A 291 6.85 10.98 -4.84
N HIS A 292 6.07 10.18 -4.14
CA HIS A 292 6.54 9.26 -3.11
C HIS A 292 6.36 7.81 -3.56
N LEU A 293 7.46 7.06 -3.52
CA LEU A 293 7.49 5.66 -3.92
C LEU A 293 7.89 4.83 -2.70
N THR A 294 7.00 3.96 -2.24
CA THR A 294 7.26 3.05 -1.13
C THR A 294 7.32 1.61 -1.60
N THR A 295 8.08 0.80 -0.91
CA THR A 295 8.25 -0.61 -1.23
C THR A 295 7.83 -1.47 -0.05
N GLU A 296 7.33 -2.67 -0.35
CA GLU A 296 7.17 -3.76 0.60
C GLU A 296 8.16 -4.87 0.25
N ASP A 297 9.11 -5.11 1.16
CA ASP A 297 10.18 -6.07 0.96
C ASP A 297 10.51 -6.80 2.26
N SER A 298 10.17 -8.08 2.33
CA SER A 298 10.39 -8.92 3.52
C SER A 298 11.87 -9.17 3.84
N ARG A 299 12.78 -8.82 2.92
CA ARG A 299 14.23 -9.08 3.05
C ARG A 299 14.98 -8.07 3.91
N ASN A 300 14.37 -6.94 4.30
CA ASN A 300 15.02 -5.83 5.04
C ASN A 300 16.26 -5.29 4.31
N VAL A 301 16.12 -4.88 3.07
CA VAL A 301 17.20 -4.32 2.25
C VAL A 301 17.13 -2.80 2.18
N THR A 302 18.26 -2.13 1.95
CA THR A 302 18.35 -0.67 1.91
C THR A 302 18.82 -0.10 0.58
N PHE A 303 19.25 -0.95 -0.37
CA PHE A 303 19.84 -0.50 -1.63
C PHE A 303 18.87 0.25 -2.55
N LEU A 304 17.55 0.05 -2.39
CA LEU A 304 16.51 0.76 -3.12
C LEU A 304 16.19 2.15 -2.53
N HIS A 305 16.67 2.44 -1.33
CA HIS A 305 16.36 3.66 -0.58
C HIS A 305 17.60 4.55 -0.36
N PRO A 306 18.48 4.76 -1.37
CA PRO A 306 19.63 5.63 -1.19
C PRO A 306 19.18 7.06 -0.89
N ARG A 307 20.06 7.84 -0.27
CA ARG A 307 19.91 9.29 -0.09
C ARG A 307 21.08 10.01 -0.73
N ASP A 308 20.78 11.09 -1.43
CA ASP A 308 21.81 11.99 -1.94
C ASP A 308 22.37 12.88 -0.81
N LYS A 309 23.34 13.74 -1.13
CA LYS A 309 23.97 14.65 -0.17
C LYS A 309 23.00 15.67 0.44
N GLN A 310 21.88 15.91 -0.21
CA GLN A 310 20.82 16.80 0.23
C GLN A 310 19.73 16.08 1.03
N GLY A 311 19.81 14.75 1.13
CA GLY A 311 18.83 13.89 1.81
C GLY A 311 17.64 13.47 0.94
N HIS A 312 17.63 13.78 -0.36
CA HIS A 312 16.57 13.33 -1.26
C HIS A 312 16.73 11.86 -1.62
N ALA A 313 15.62 11.22 -1.94
CA ALA A 313 15.56 9.83 -2.39
C ALA A 313 15.54 9.79 -3.94
N PRO A 314 16.66 9.44 -4.61
CA PRO A 314 16.69 9.37 -6.06
C PRO A 314 15.91 8.18 -6.65
N LEU A 315 15.63 7.16 -5.86
CA LEU A 315 14.84 5.99 -6.22
C LEU A 315 13.57 5.94 -5.38
N PHE A 316 13.48 4.98 -4.44
CA PHE A 316 12.34 4.82 -3.56
C PHE A 316 12.47 5.69 -2.30
N THR A 317 11.34 6.17 -1.82
CA THR A 317 11.28 7.14 -0.73
C THR A 317 11.32 6.45 0.64
N GLY A 318 10.64 5.32 0.79
CA GLY A 318 10.55 4.59 2.05
C GLY A 318 10.18 3.12 1.88
N GLU A 319 10.42 2.37 2.93
CA GLU A 319 10.12 0.94 3.05
C GLU A 319 9.01 0.73 4.07
N TRP A 320 8.01 -0.08 3.74
CA TRP A 320 7.07 -0.60 4.72
C TRP A 320 7.83 -1.47 5.72
N ASN A 321 7.70 -1.15 7.00
CA ASN A 321 8.49 -1.76 8.06
C ASN A 321 7.71 -2.85 8.79
N ASP A 322 7.63 -4.04 8.19
CA ASP A 322 6.95 -5.19 8.77
C ASP A 322 7.56 -5.59 10.12
N ASP A 323 8.87 -5.40 10.30
CA ASP A 323 9.54 -5.69 11.58
C ASP A 323 8.92 -4.89 12.73
N PHE A 324 8.54 -3.61 12.49
CA PHE A 324 7.88 -2.80 13.51
C PHE A 324 6.55 -3.41 13.91
N HIS A 325 5.68 -3.71 12.93
CA HIS A 325 4.40 -4.37 13.22
C HIS A 325 4.60 -5.67 13.98
N ASN A 326 5.45 -6.56 13.47
CA ASN A 326 5.64 -7.90 14.02
C ASN A 326 6.13 -7.84 15.48
N ALA A 327 7.13 -7.01 15.75
CA ALA A 327 7.65 -6.82 17.11
C ALA A 327 6.61 -6.19 18.06
N ILE A 328 5.88 -5.16 17.59
CA ILE A 328 4.79 -4.52 18.35
C ILE A 328 3.66 -5.50 18.64
N HIS A 329 3.29 -6.33 17.67
CA HIS A 329 2.23 -7.32 17.85
C HIS A 329 2.58 -8.35 18.94
N VAL A 330 3.78 -8.93 18.86
CA VAL A 330 4.28 -9.85 19.91
C VAL A 330 4.34 -9.16 21.27
N PHE A 331 4.87 -7.95 21.32
CA PHE A 331 4.95 -7.14 22.53
C PHE A 331 3.58 -6.85 23.15
N ALA A 332 2.57 -6.60 22.31
CA ALA A 332 1.22 -6.27 22.73
C ALA A 332 0.39 -7.48 23.14
N THR A 333 0.47 -8.58 22.40
CA THR A 333 -0.44 -9.73 22.52
C THR A 333 0.21 -10.95 23.15
N GLY A 334 1.52 -11.12 22.98
CA GLY A 334 2.24 -12.34 23.33
C GLY A 334 2.09 -13.49 22.32
N GLU A 335 1.44 -13.27 21.17
CA GLU A 335 1.35 -14.26 20.09
C GLU A 335 2.71 -14.44 19.42
N THR A 336 3.13 -15.70 19.18
CA THR A 336 4.47 -16.03 18.70
C THR A 336 4.49 -17.08 17.59
N HIS A 337 3.35 -17.32 16.95
CA HIS A 337 3.23 -18.27 15.83
C HIS A 337 3.61 -17.63 14.49
N ALA A 338 3.90 -18.46 13.48
CA ALA A 338 4.27 -18.06 12.13
C ALA A 338 5.43 -17.02 12.14
N TYR A 339 5.35 -15.94 11.37
CA TYR A 339 6.38 -14.91 11.28
C TYR A 339 6.61 -14.15 12.59
N TYR A 340 5.69 -14.17 13.55
CA TYR A 340 5.88 -13.60 14.90
C TYR A 340 6.93 -14.36 15.72
N GLN A 341 7.30 -15.58 15.35
CA GLN A 341 8.33 -16.36 16.02
C GLN A 341 9.70 -15.65 16.06
N ASP A 342 10.02 -14.87 15.04
CA ASP A 342 11.25 -14.08 14.95
C ASP A 342 11.35 -13.01 16.03
N PHE A 343 10.24 -12.65 16.67
CA PHE A 343 10.15 -11.58 17.67
C PHE A 343 9.79 -12.09 19.08
N ALA A 344 9.74 -13.42 19.27
CA ALA A 344 9.21 -14.05 20.48
C ALA A 344 10.08 -13.84 21.74
N GLU A 345 11.41 -13.81 21.60
CA GLU A 345 12.32 -13.87 22.75
C GLU A 345 12.50 -12.53 23.46
N VAL A 346 12.75 -11.46 22.71
CA VAL A 346 13.14 -10.15 23.24
C VAL A 346 12.47 -8.99 22.47
N PRO A 347 11.13 -8.96 22.37
CA PRO A 347 10.44 -7.95 21.57
C PRO A 347 10.80 -6.51 21.96
N GLU A 348 11.05 -6.23 23.24
CA GLU A 348 11.43 -4.90 23.71
C GLU A 348 12.75 -4.41 23.11
N LYS A 349 13.73 -5.30 23.01
CA LYS A 349 15.04 -4.96 22.41
C LYS A 349 14.91 -4.77 20.91
N GLN A 350 14.10 -5.60 20.27
CA GLN A 350 13.86 -5.50 18.82
C GLN A 350 13.12 -4.20 18.49
N ILE A 351 12.06 -3.84 19.21
CA ILE A 351 11.36 -2.56 19.03
C ILE A 351 12.30 -1.38 19.27
N ALA A 352 13.09 -1.43 20.35
CA ALA A 352 14.06 -0.37 20.62
C ALA A 352 15.07 -0.20 19.47
N ARG A 353 15.56 -1.31 18.91
CA ARG A 353 16.44 -1.31 17.74
C ARG A 353 15.74 -0.77 16.49
N ILE A 354 14.51 -1.22 16.21
CA ILE A 354 13.71 -0.73 15.09
C ILE A 354 13.55 0.78 15.16
N LEU A 355 13.09 1.30 16.30
CA LEU A 355 12.90 2.74 16.50
C LEU A 355 14.19 3.55 16.33
N THR A 356 15.35 2.97 16.62
CA THR A 356 16.64 3.69 16.58
C THR A 356 17.46 3.43 15.32
N GLU A 357 17.25 2.30 14.64
CA GLU A 357 18.10 1.85 13.53
C GLU A 357 17.30 1.44 12.27
N GLY A 358 15.96 1.28 12.35
CA GLY A 358 15.06 0.94 11.24
C GLY A 358 14.59 -0.50 11.26
N PHE A 359 15.45 -1.51 11.07
CA PHE A 359 15.06 -2.91 11.08
C PHE A 359 15.52 -3.66 12.35
N ALA A 360 14.76 -4.68 12.74
CA ALA A 360 15.17 -5.61 13.80
C ALA A 360 16.27 -6.54 13.32
N TYR A 361 16.08 -7.12 12.13
CA TYR A 361 17.02 -8.03 11.49
C TYR A 361 17.94 -7.28 10.52
N GLN A 362 19.24 -7.30 10.79
CA GLN A 362 20.27 -6.59 10.05
C GLN A 362 21.45 -7.50 9.68
N GLY A 363 21.16 -8.77 9.38
CA GLY A 363 22.12 -9.82 9.03
C GLY A 363 22.11 -11.00 10.00
N GLU A 364 21.30 -10.97 11.04
CA GLU A 364 21.12 -12.08 11.98
C GLU A 364 20.33 -13.23 11.33
N ILE A 365 20.40 -14.41 11.93
CA ILE A 365 19.62 -15.58 11.51
C ILE A 365 18.20 -15.44 12.04
N SER A 366 17.21 -15.50 11.15
CA SER A 366 15.78 -15.57 11.51
C SER A 366 15.47 -16.95 12.11
N PRO A 367 14.91 -17.02 13.32
CA PRO A 367 14.46 -18.29 13.92
C PRO A 367 13.42 -19.03 13.07
N GLN A 368 12.56 -18.30 12.38
CA GLN A 368 11.51 -18.86 11.53
C GLN A 368 12.08 -19.56 10.29
N SER A 369 13.00 -18.90 9.57
CA SER A 369 13.52 -19.40 8.29
C SER A 369 14.83 -20.17 8.41
N GLY A 370 15.59 -19.97 9.51
CA GLY A 370 16.95 -20.49 9.67
C GLY A 370 17.98 -19.81 8.75
N GLN A 371 17.59 -18.72 8.06
CA GLN A 371 18.43 -17.99 7.10
C GLN A 371 18.80 -16.60 7.65
N ARG A 372 19.91 -16.05 7.12
CA ARG A 372 20.26 -14.65 7.40
C ARG A 372 19.23 -13.71 6.78
N ARG A 373 18.80 -12.70 7.55
CA ARG A 373 17.82 -11.71 7.10
C ARG A 373 18.34 -10.29 7.36
N GLY A 374 18.15 -9.42 6.39
CA GLY A 374 18.42 -8.00 6.53
C GLY A 374 19.88 -7.58 6.28
N VAL A 375 20.02 -6.27 6.24
CA VAL A 375 21.32 -5.57 6.15
C VAL A 375 21.34 -4.43 7.17
N PRO A 376 22.53 -3.91 7.58
CA PRO A 376 22.61 -2.75 8.46
C PRO A 376 21.79 -1.57 7.92
N SER A 377 20.90 -1.00 8.74
CA SER A 377 19.95 0.04 8.35
C SER A 377 20.12 1.37 9.09
N ALA A 378 20.93 1.43 10.14
CA ALA A 378 21.12 2.63 10.97
C ALA A 378 21.62 3.87 10.19
N ALA A 379 22.26 3.68 9.03
CA ALA A 379 22.68 4.76 8.15
C ALA A 379 21.50 5.44 7.40
N GLN A 380 20.34 4.80 7.36
CA GLN A 380 19.13 5.41 6.79
C GLN A 380 18.53 6.43 7.76
N PRO A 381 17.95 7.55 7.26
CA PRO A 381 17.21 8.46 8.12
C PRO A 381 15.92 7.80 8.61
N PRO A 382 15.38 8.19 9.77
CA PRO A 382 14.11 7.65 10.28
C PRO A 382 12.96 7.68 9.28
N VAL A 383 12.90 8.71 8.46
CA VAL A 383 11.88 8.87 7.41
C VAL A 383 12.00 7.87 6.25
N ALA A 384 13.03 7.03 6.21
CA ALA A 384 13.13 5.94 5.23
C ALA A 384 12.22 4.75 5.59
N PHE A 385 11.62 4.73 6.78
CA PHE A 385 10.79 3.64 7.28
C PHE A 385 9.34 4.12 7.45
N VAL A 386 8.40 3.33 6.93
CA VAL A 386 6.96 3.50 7.14
C VAL A 386 6.51 2.48 8.16
N ASP A 387 6.25 2.94 9.37
CA ASP A 387 5.83 2.08 10.48
C ASP A 387 4.31 2.01 10.58
N PHE A 388 3.80 0.88 11.06
CA PHE A 388 2.38 0.66 11.33
C PHE A 388 2.20 -0.34 12.48
N ILE A 389 1.20 -0.12 13.33
CA ILE A 389 0.84 -1.08 14.36
C ILE A 389 -0.10 -2.17 13.82
N GLN A 390 -0.78 -1.89 12.72
CA GLN A 390 -1.57 -2.81 11.91
C GLN A 390 -1.79 -2.21 10.52
N ASN A 391 -2.03 -3.07 9.52
CA ASN A 391 -2.50 -2.71 8.20
C ASN A 391 -3.47 -3.78 7.69
N HIS A 392 -3.93 -3.68 6.43
CA HIS A 392 -4.86 -4.63 5.83
C HIS A 392 -4.36 -6.08 5.91
N ASP A 393 -3.07 -6.28 5.71
CA ASP A 393 -2.47 -7.62 5.53
C ASP A 393 -2.45 -8.40 6.85
N GLN A 394 -1.87 -7.83 7.92
CA GLN A 394 -1.80 -8.52 9.20
C GLN A 394 -3.16 -8.67 9.88
N VAL A 395 -4.06 -7.71 9.70
CA VAL A 395 -5.45 -7.84 10.21
C VAL A 395 -6.20 -8.88 9.40
N GLY A 396 -6.17 -8.78 8.08
CA GLY A 396 -6.96 -9.61 7.17
C GLY A 396 -6.49 -11.05 7.04
N ASN A 397 -5.21 -11.32 7.30
CA ASN A 397 -4.67 -12.68 7.32
C ASN A 397 -4.98 -13.45 8.61
N ARG A 398 -5.56 -12.81 9.63
CA ARG A 398 -6.08 -13.53 10.81
C ARG A 398 -7.37 -14.27 10.46
N ALA A 399 -7.59 -15.41 11.13
CA ALA A 399 -8.79 -16.24 10.90
C ALA A 399 -10.11 -15.45 11.03
N GLN A 400 -10.19 -14.56 12.03
CA GLN A 400 -11.38 -13.74 12.31
C GLN A 400 -11.18 -12.26 11.95
N GLY A 401 -10.06 -11.89 11.32
CA GLY A 401 -9.79 -10.50 10.93
C GLY A 401 -9.72 -9.53 12.10
N ASP A 402 -9.23 -9.98 13.26
CA ASP A 402 -9.23 -9.19 14.49
C ASP A 402 -8.27 -8.01 14.41
N ARG A 403 -8.75 -6.84 14.81
CA ARG A 403 -7.94 -5.64 14.95
C ARG A 403 -7.15 -5.65 16.26
N LEU A 404 -6.02 -4.94 16.28
CA LEU A 404 -5.12 -4.90 17.45
C LEU A 404 -5.84 -4.44 18.73
N ILE A 405 -6.77 -3.49 18.63
CA ILE A 405 -7.55 -3.01 19.79
C ILE A 405 -8.38 -4.14 20.45
N THR A 406 -8.89 -5.07 19.65
CA THR A 406 -9.64 -6.23 20.14
C THR A 406 -8.72 -7.24 20.83
N LEU A 407 -7.51 -7.43 20.31
CA LEU A 407 -6.52 -8.39 20.82
C LEU A 407 -5.79 -7.88 22.07
N ALA A 408 -5.33 -6.63 22.03
CA ALA A 408 -4.45 -6.05 23.06
C ALA A 408 -5.20 -5.20 24.11
N GLY A 409 -6.45 -4.81 23.82
CA GLY A 409 -7.24 -3.91 24.64
C GLY A 409 -6.91 -2.42 24.44
N ALA A 410 -7.89 -1.57 24.75
CA ALA A 410 -7.85 -0.15 24.43
C ALA A 410 -6.64 0.60 25.02
N GLU A 411 -6.35 0.42 26.31
CA GLU A 411 -5.30 1.20 26.98
C GLU A 411 -3.90 0.88 26.45
N ARG A 412 -3.64 -0.40 26.16
CA ARG A 412 -2.37 -0.82 25.56
C ARG A 412 -2.25 -0.28 24.13
N THR A 413 -3.32 -0.39 23.35
CA THR A 413 -3.34 0.11 21.96
C THR A 413 -3.14 1.63 21.89
N LYS A 414 -3.64 2.42 22.86
CA LYS A 414 -3.35 3.86 22.94
C LYS A 414 -1.85 4.15 23.09
N VAL A 415 -1.15 3.38 23.94
CA VAL A 415 0.31 3.54 24.11
C VAL A 415 1.04 3.25 22.81
N LEU A 416 0.64 2.21 22.08
CA LEU A 416 1.25 1.82 20.80
C LEU A 416 0.95 2.83 19.70
N LEU A 417 -0.30 3.33 19.62
CA LEU A 417 -0.67 4.38 18.67
C LEU A 417 0.12 5.68 18.95
N ALA A 418 0.28 6.06 20.23
CA ALA A 418 1.09 7.21 20.58
C ALA A 418 2.56 7.00 20.24
N THR A 419 3.10 5.78 20.40
CA THR A 419 4.45 5.43 19.96
C THR A 419 4.60 5.59 18.45
N LEU A 420 3.67 5.05 17.66
CA LEU A 420 3.65 5.19 16.21
C LEU A 420 3.63 6.67 15.77
N LEU A 421 2.68 7.44 16.29
CA LEU A 421 2.44 8.81 15.83
C LEU A 421 3.47 9.83 16.33
N LEU A 422 4.16 9.55 17.47
CA LEU A 422 5.14 10.46 18.05
C LEU A 422 6.59 10.01 17.88
N SER A 423 6.85 8.88 17.20
CA SER A 423 8.17 8.49 16.72
C SER A 423 8.57 9.28 15.47
N PRO A 424 9.87 9.33 15.10
CA PRO A 424 10.32 10.06 13.90
C PRO A 424 10.12 9.30 12.60
N HIS A 425 9.75 8.01 12.61
CA HIS A 425 9.41 7.26 11.41
C HIS A 425 8.12 7.79 10.77
N ILE A 426 7.88 7.47 9.51
CA ILE A 426 6.63 7.83 8.82
C ILE A 426 5.52 6.91 9.30
N PRO A 427 4.44 7.42 9.91
CA PRO A 427 3.37 6.58 10.40
C PRO A 427 2.34 6.26 9.33
N LEU A 428 1.89 5.00 9.34
CA LEU A 428 0.73 4.54 8.59
C LEU A 428 -0.35 4.07 9.58
N MET A 429 -1.56 4.58 9.41
CA MET A 429 -2.76 4.11 10.12
C MET A 429 -3.66 3.35 9.16
N PHE A 430 -4.19 2.22 9.60
CA PHE A 430 -5.23 1.49 8.86
C PHE A 430 -6.61 2.10 9.12
N MET A 431 -7.44 2.20 8.11
CA MET A 431 -8.78 2.81 8.18
C MET A 431 -9.57 2.33 9.41
N GLY A 432 -10.18 3.27 10.13
CA GLY A 432 -10.93 3.03 11.36
C GLY A 432 -10.08 3.00 12.64
N GLU A 433 -8.75 2.91 12.54
CA GLU A 433 -7.85 2.91 13.69
C GLU A 433 -7.97 4.19 14.50
N GLU A 434 -8.22 5.30 13.83
CA GLU A 434 -8.31 6.64 14.40
C GLU A 434 -9.48 6.87 15.35
N TYR A 435 -10.51 6.03 15.30
CA TYR A 435 -11.64 6.08 16.24
C TYR A 435 -11.86 4.77 17.01
N GLY A 436 -10.91 3.83 16.90
CA GLY A 436 -10.97 2.57 17.62
C GLY A 436 -12.00 1.58 17.04
N GLU A 437 -12.06 1.47 15.71
CA GLU A 437 -12.90 0.48 15.02
C GLU A 437 -12.63 -0.93 15.53
N THR A 438 -13.69 -1.67 15.79
CA THR A 438 -13.66 -3.07 16.24
C THR A 438 -14.23 -4.05 15.22
N ASN A 439 -14.90 -3.57 14.15
CA ASN A 439 -15.28 -4.45 13.06
C ASN A 439 -14.02 -5.10 12.49
N PRO A 440 -14.07 -6.40 12.19
CA PRO A 440 -12.94 -7.09 11.58
C PRO A 440 -12.67 -6.54 10.17
N PHE A 441 -11.48 -6.83 9.68
CA PHE A 441 -11.20 -6.76 8.24
C PHE A 441 -10.80 -8.16 7.80
N LEU A 442 -11.71 -8.85 7.12
CA LEU A 442 -11.57 -10.25 6.76
C LEU A 442 -10.94 -10.40 5.37
N PHE A 443 -10.38 -11.57 5.11
CA PHE A 443 -10.04 -11.95 3.75
C PHE A 443 -11.32 -12.30 2.98
N PHE A 444 -11.61 -11.54 1.92
CA PHE A 444 -12.79 -11.72 1.10
C PHE A 444 -12.47 -11.71 -0.39
N THR A 445 -13.21 -12.49 -1.13
CA THR A 445 -13.16 -12.65 -2.59
C THR A 445 -14.58 -12.76 -3.15
N ASP A 446 -14.73 -12.85 -4.47
CA ASP A 446 -16.02 -13.02 -5.14
C ASP A 446 -15.89 -14.01 -6.30
N PHE A 447 -15.20 -15.11 -6.07
CA PHE A 447 -15.04 -16.17 -7.05
C PHE A 447 -16.23 -17.13 -7.04
N HIS A 448 -16.39 -17.86 -8.14
CA HIS A 448 -17.48 -18.81 -8.33
C HIS A 448 -16.96 -20.19 -8.72
N GLY A 449 -17.83 -21.21 -8.65
CA GLY A 449 -17.51 -22.57 -9.08
C GLY A 449 -16.33 -23.21 -8.35
N ASP A 450 -15.46 -23.88 -9.11
CA ASP A 450 -14.32 -24.63 -8.56
C ASP A 450 -13.27 -23.71 -7.91
N LEU A 451 -13.07 -22.49 -8.44
CA LEU A 451 -12.15 -21.50 -7.87
C LEU A 451 -12.63 -21.06 -6.48
N ALA A 452 -13.92 -20.77 -6.32
CA ALA A 452 -14.48 -20.41 -5.02
C ALA A 452 -14.30 -21.53 -3.99
N LYS A 453 -14.51 -22.78 -4.42
CA LYS A 453 -14.28 -23.95 -3.57
C LYS A 453 -12.80 -24.06 -3.16
N ALA A 454 -11.88 -23.93 -4.12
CA ALA A 454 -10.43 -24.02 -3.87
C ALA A 454 -9.97 -22.95 -2.90
N VAL A 455 -10.42 -21.70 -3.06
CA VAL A 455 -10.07 -20.57 -2.18
C VAL A 455 -10.62 -20.78 -0.76
N ARG A 456 -11.88 -21.21 -0.62
CA ARG A 456 -12.47 -21.51 0.69
C ARG A 456 -11.72 -22.64 1.41
N GLU A 457 -11.45 -23.75 0.72
CA GLU A 457 -10.71 -24.88 1.29
C GLU A 457 -9.27 -24.53 1.61
N GLY A 458 -8.61 -23.74 0.77
CA GLY A 458 -7.27 -23.21 0.99
C GLY A 458 -7.22 -22.40 2.28
N ARG A 459 -8.11 -21.42 2.40
CA ARG A 459 -8.21 -20.57 3.58
C ARG A 459 -8.47 -21.36 4.88
N ALA A 460 -9.36 -22.33 4.84
CA ALA A 460 -9.64 -23.20 5.99
C ALA A 460 -8.39 -24.01 6.40
N ARG A 461 -7.62 -24.52 5.43
CA ARG A 461 -6.39 -25.29 5.70
C ARG A 461 -5.28 -24.45 6.37
N GLU A 462 -5.16 -23.17 6.08
CA GLU A 462 -4.18 -22.27 6.69
C GLU A 462 -4.29 -22.24 8.22
N PHE A 463 -5.50 -22.39 8.75
CA PHE A 463 -5.78 -22.35 10.19
C PHE A 463 -5.97 -23.73 10.85
N THR A 464 -5.88 -24.81 10.08
CA THR A 464 -6.00 -26.17 10.62
C THR A 464 -4.80 -26.48 11.53
N GLY A 465 -5.08 -26.81 12.80
CA GLY A 465 -4.02 -27.20 13.76
C GLY A 465 -3.43 -26.05 14.58
N HIS A 466 -3.93 -24.81 14.44
CA HIS A 466 -3.54 -23.72 15.33
C HIS A 466 -4.36 -23.80 16.62
N ALA A 467 -3.67 -23.92 17.76
CA ALA A 467 -4.32 -24.02 19.08
C ALA A 467 -5.16 -22.74 19.35
N GLY A 468 -6.46 -22.93 19.62
CA GLY A 468 -7.39 -21.84 19.96
C GLY A 468 -8.38 -21.44 18.86
N HIS A 469 -8.34 -22.05 17.67
CA HIS A 469 -9.30 -21.81 16.60
C HIS A 469 -10.25 -23.01 16.45
N ASP A 470 -11.28 -23.03 17.31
CA ASP A 470 -12.43 -23.95 17.19
C ASP A 470 -13.57 -23.34 16.36
N ASP A 471 -13.40 -22.09 15.96
CA ASP A 471 -14.37 -21.34 15.16
C ASP A 471 -14.12 -21.54 13.66
N SER A 472 -15.18 -21.79 12.92
CA SER A 472 -15.14 -21.90 11.47
C SER A 472 -14.60 -20.60 10.87
N VAL A 473 -13.52 -20.70 10.07
CA VAL A 473 -13.00 -19.57 9.30
C VAL A 473 -14.12 -19.07 8.36
N PRO A 474 -14.43 -17.76 8.34
CA PRO A 474 -15.44 -17.21 7.43
C PRO A 474 -15.16 -17.59 5.98
N ASP A 475 -16.21 -17.93 5.22
CA ASP A 475 -16.08 -18.18 3.78
C ASP A 475 -15.65 -16.89 3.06
N PRO A 476 -14.48 -16.85 2.41
CA PRO A 476 -14.02 -15.65 1.71
C PRO A 476 -14.98 -15.16 0.63
N ASN A 477 -15.72 -16.07 -0.02
CA ASN A 477 -16.63 -15.74 -1.11
C ASN A 477 -18.04 -15.34 -0.63
N ALA A 478 -18.34 -15.44 0.67
CA ALA A 478 -19.63 -15.03 1.20
C ALA A 478 -19.74 -13.49 1.23
N GLU A 479 -20.86 -12.97 0.76
CA GLU A 479 -21.15 -11.53 0.82
C GLU A 479 -21.11 -10.98 2.25
N GLU A 480 -21.53 -11.79 3.22
CA GLU A 480 -21.48 -11.44 4.64
C GLU A 480 -20.03 -11.16 5.10
N THR A 481 -19.04 -11.94 4.65
CA THR A 481 -17.61 -11.75 4.98
C THR A 481 -17.13 -10.37 4.54
N PHE A 482 -17.49 -9.96 3.34
CA PHE A 482 -17.22 -8.62 2.83
C PHE A 482 -17.97 -7.55 3.64
N ASN A 483 -19.26 -7.71 3.88
CA ASN A 483 -20.07 -6.72 4.59
C ASN A 483 -19.62 -6.52 6.05
N ARG A 484 -19.17 -7.58 6.72
CA ARG A 484 -18.58 -7.50 8.07
C ARG A 484 -17.27 -6.71 8.10
N SER A 485 -16.56 -6.63 6.98
CA SER A 485 -15.29 -5.88 6.85
C SER A 485 -15.48 -4.39 6.61
N LYS A 486 -16.71 -3.92 6.38
CA LYS A 486 -17.03 -2.50 6.23
C LYS A 486 -16.87 -1.76 7.56
N LEU A 487 -16.38 -0.52 7.47
CA LEU A 487 -16.31 0.38 8.62
C LEU A 487 -17.70 0.72 9.15
N ASP A 488 -17.82 0.75 10.47
CA ASP A 488 -19.01 1.23 11.15
C ASP A 488 -18.85 2.69 11.59
N TRP A 489 -19.21 3.60 10.71
CA TRP A 489 -19.12 5.03 10.94
C TRP A 489 -20.00 5.53 12.10
N SER A 490 -21.01 4.77 12.54
CA SER A 490 -21.84 5.13 13.69
C SER A 490 -21.05 5.14 15.01
N LYS A 491 -19.96 4.38 15.09
CA LYS A 491 -19.09 4.33 16.27
C LYS A 491 -18.43 5.68 16.58
N LEU A 492 -18.24 6.53 15.58
CA LEU A 492 -17.78 7.91 15.78
C LEU A 492 -18.70 8.73 16.70
N GLU A 493 -19.98 8.44 16.74
CA GLU A 493 -20.95 9.14 17.57
C GLU A 493 -20.99 8.63 19.01
N SER A 494 -20.40 7.46 19.27
CA SER A 494 -20.30 6.92 20.63
C SER A 494 -19.29 7.71 21.48
N GLU A 495 -19.49 7.72 22.81
CA GLU A 495 -18.54 8.36 23.73
C GLU A 495 -17.12 7.78 23.61
N LYS A 496 -17.01 6.46 23.40
CA LYS A 496 -15.72 5.78 23.20
C LYS A 496 -15.06 6.22 21.90
N GLY A 497 -15.80 6.24 20.80
CA GLY A 497 -15.27 6.66 19.49
C GLY A 497 -14.85 8.14 19.50
N LYS A 498 -15.66 9.02 20.08
CA LYS A 498 -15.31 10.45 20.25
C LYS A 498 -14.04 10.64 21.08
N ALA A 499 -13.92 9.93 22.20
CA ALA A 499 -12.74 10.02 23.06
C ALA A 499 -11.49 9.49 22.35
N TRP A 500 -11.61 8.38 21.61
CA TRP A 500 -10.51 7.81 20.85
C TRP A 500 -10.08 8.74 19.71
N LEU A 501 -11.01 9.27 18.94
CA LEU A 501 -10.76 10.22 17.88
C LEU A 501 -10.08 11.51 18.40
N ALA A 502 -10.54 12.03 19.54
CA ALA A 502 -9.92 13.19 20.18
C ALA A 502 -8.45 12.89 20.59
N PHE A 503 -8.18 11.71 21.11
CA PHE A 503 -6.84 11.25 21.43
C PHE A 503 -5.95 11.19 20.18
N THR A 504 -6.42 10.58 19.11
CA THR A 504 -5.69 10.45 17.84
C THR A 504 -5.40 11.83 17.23
N ARG A 505 -6.39 12.73 17.21
CA ARG A 505 -6.21 14.11 16.72
C ARG A 505 -5.18 14.89 17.52
N GLN A 506 -5.15 14.71 18.84
CA GLN A 506 -4.14 15.33 19.70
C GLN A 506 -2.72 14.87 19.30
N LEU A 507 -2.53 13.57 19.10
CA LEU A 507 -1.23 13.01 18.69
C LEU A 507 -0.79 13.53 17.33
N LEU A 508 -1.70 13.56 16.35
CA LEU A 508 -1.43 14.06 15.00
C LEU A 508 -1.08 15.55 15.02
N ALA A 509 -1.80 16.36 15.82
CA ALA A 509 -1.49 17.78 15.97
C ALA A 509 -0.10 18.01 16.63
N LEU A 510 0.25 17.20 17.62
CA LEU A 510 1.59 17.24 18.25
C LEU A 510 2.67 16.83 17.25
N ARG A 511 2.44 15.76 16.48
CA ARG A 511 3.36 15.33 15.41
C ARG A 511 3.63 16.46 14.43
N GLN A 512 2.57 17.02 13.84
CA GLN A 512 2.69 18.09 12.85
C GLN A 512 3.43 19.32 13.39
N ARG A 513 3.13 19.70 14.63
CA ARG A 513 3.71 20.89 15.23
C ARG A 513 5.15 20.72 15.70
N HIS A 514 5.51 19.54 16.20
CA HIS A 514 6.74 19.35 16.95
C HIS A 514 7.67 18.29 16.37
N ILE A 515 7.15 17.18 15.82
CA ILE A 515 7.97 16.10 15.28
C ILE A 515 8.42 16.43 13.85
N VAL A 516 7.49 16.80 12.97
CA VAL A 516 7.78 17.11 11.57
C VAL A 516 8.93 18.13 11.42
N PRO A 517 8.98 19.25 12.17
CA PRO A 517 10.10 20.18 12.09
C PRO A 517 11.47 19.59 12.47
N LEU A 518 11.51 18.54 13.31
CA LEU A 518 12.76 17.85 13.67
C LEU A 518 13.29 17.00 12.52
N LEU A 519 12.41 16.57 11.60
CA LEU A 519 12.73 15.64 10.52
C LEU A 519 13.38 16.34 9.32
N ASP A 520 13.35 17.68 9.26
CA ASP A 520 14.07 18.41 8.21
C ASP A 520 15.56 18.12 8.31
N LYS A 521 16.13 17.57 7.22
CA LYS A 521 17.53 17.12 7.13
C LYS A 521 17.92 16.07 8.19
N ALA A 522 16.97 15.30 8.71
CA ALA A 522 17.26 14.17 9.57
C ALA A 522 18.14 13.15 8.83
N GLY A 523 19.29 12.84 9.41
CA GLY A 523 20.23 11.84 8.89
C GLY A 523 20.10 10.49 9.58
N GLY A 524 20.87 9.51 9.09
CA GLY A 524 21.04 8.24 9.77
C GLY A 524 21.82 8.36 11.08
N HIS A 525 21.90 7.24 11.83
CA HIS A 525 22.56 7.14 13.15
C HIS A 525 22.03 8.15 14.17
N SER A 526 20.79 8.60 14.03
CA SER A 526 20.17 9.56 14.94
C SER A 526 19.66 8.94 16.24
N GLY A 527 19.33 7.64 16.23
CA GLY A 527 18.67 6.95 17.33
C GLY A 527 19.63 6.37 18.38
N LYS A 528 19.17 6.30 19.63
CA LYS A 528 19.88 5.71 20.77
C LYS A 528 18.91 5.00 21.70
N VAL A 529 19.21 3.75 22.03
CA VAL A 529 18.49 3.01 23.09
C VAL A 529 18.94 3.52 24.46
N LEU A 530 18.01 4.00 25.27
CA LEU A 530 18.27 4.47 26.62
C LEU A 530 18.14 3.33 27.67
N LYS A 531 17.04 2.56 27.56
CA LYS A 531 16.75 1.45 28.46
C LYS A 531 15.71 0.50 27.85
N THR A 532 15.89 -0.80 28.08
CA THR A 532 14.87 -1.81 27.84
C THR A 532 14.71 -2.71 29.07
N ALA A 533 13.49 -3.12 29.35
CA ALA A 533 13.15 -4.14 30.33
C ALA A 533 11.86 -4.83 29.85
N LYS A 534 11.47 -5.93 30.49
CA LYS A 534 10.24 -6.65 30.08
C LYS A 534 9.03 -5.70 30.10
N GLY A 535 8.42 -5.50 28.92
CA GLY A 535 7.30 -4.60 28.73
C GLY A 535 7.63 -3.11 28.82
N PHE A 536 8.92 -2.73 28.82
CA PHE A 536 9.37 -1.34 28.91
C PHE A 536 10.46 -1.02 27.88
N ILE A 537 10.31 0.13 27.23
CA ILE A 537 11.24 0.63 26.22
C ILE A 537 11.45 2.13 26.45
N ALA A 538 12.71 2.59 26.35
CA ALA A 538 13.04 4.00 26.30
C ALA A 538 14.14 4.25 25.27
N VAL A 539 13.91 5.21 24.37
CA VAL A 539 14.78 5.58 23.26
C VAL A 539 14.88 7.09 23.12
N SER A 540 15.92 7.57 22.45
CA SER A 540 16.04 8.98 22.04
C SER A 540 16.59 9.11 20.64
N TRP A 541 16.39 10.28 20.03
CA TRP A 541 16.90 10.64 18.71
C TRP A 541 17.49 12.04 18.76
N GLN A 542 18.66 12.19 18.18
CA GLN A 542 19.34 13.47 18.05
C GLN A 542 19.22 13.99 16.62
N PHE A 543 18.64 15.16 16.47
CA PHE A 543 18.48 15.85 15.19
C PHE A 543 19.20 17.21 15.25
N PRO A 544 19.49 17.84 14.07
CA PRO A 544 20.05 19.18 14.06
C PRO A 544 19.21 20.22 14.81
N GLN A 545 17.87 20.05 14.82
CA GLN A 545 16.90 20.96 15.44
C GLN A 545 16.62 20.66 16.93
N GLY A 546 17.07 19.52 17.44
CA GLY A 546 16.83 19.14 18.84
C GLY A 546 16.87 17.65 19.09
N GLU A 547 16.55 17.28 20.34
CA GLU A 547 16.46 15.89 20.78
C GLU A 547 15.01 15.53 21.07
N LEU A 548 14.60 14.35 20.59
CA LEU A 548 13.32 13.71 20.90
C LEU A 548 13.61 12.47 21.76
N SER A 549 12.84 12.25 22.81
CA SER A 549 12.94 11.04 23.65
C SER A 549 11.55 10.47 23.90
N LEU A 550 11.44 9.14 23.92
CA LEU A 550 10.20 8.42 24.13
C LEU A 550 10.45 7.27 25.12
N ALA A 551 9.57 7.11 26.11
CA ALA A 551 9.54 5.93 26.97
C ALA A 551 8.12 5.41 27.10
N LEU A 552 7.94 4.10 26.99
CA LEU A 552 6.65 3.43 27.13
C LEU A 552 6.73 2.23 28.07
N ASN A 553 5.63 1.93 28.77
CA ASN A 553 5.50 0.78 29.66
C ASN A 553 4.14 0.11 29.50
N ILE A 554 4.14 -1.15 29.08
CA ILE A 554 2.94 -2.01 29.04
C ILE A 554 3.01 -3.14 30.09
N SER A 555 4.11 -3.22 30.86
CA SER A 555 4.27 -4.21 31.92
C SER A 555 3.35 -3.92 33.12
N LYS A 556 3.07 -4.93 33.91
CA LYS A 556 2.27 -4.77 35.14
C LYS A 556 3.01 -3.98 36.23
N GLN A 557 4.32 -3.83 36.10
CA GLN A 557 5.15 -3.13 37.09
C GLN A 557 5.47 -1.71 36.62
N ALA A 558 5.36 -0.75 37.52
CA ALA A 558 5.82 0.60 37.26
C ALA A 558 7.35 0.63 37.03
N GLN A 559 7.81 1.42 36.09
CA GLN A 559 9.21 1.48 35.66
C GLN A 559 9.78 2.88 35.86
N PRO A 560 10.95 2.99 36.51
CA PRO A 560 11.62 4.29 36.66
C PRO A 560 12.12 4.77 35.28
N LEU A 561 11.85 6.03 34.97
CA LEU A 561 12.32 6.67 33.76
C LEU A 561 13.85 6.81 33.78
N PRO A 562 14.54 6.53 32.67
CA PRO A 562 15.92 6.97 32.49
C PRO A 562 15.98 8.50 32.36
N THR A 563 17.19 9.05 32.41
CA THR A 563 17.39 10.47 32.09
C THR A 563 16.96 10.74 30.64
N MET A 564 16.00 11.64 30.46
CA MET A 564 15.48 12.08 29.17
C MET A 564 15.56 13.60 29.13
N ALA A 565 16.16 14.15 28.07
CA ALA A 565 16.34 15.59 27.91
C ALA A 565 15.05 16.33 27.60
N GLY A 566 14.99 17.60 27.98
CA GLY A 566 13.93 18.53 27.56
C GLY A 566 12.66 18.49 28.41
N LYS A 567 11.62 19.11 27.82
CA LYS A 567 10.30 19.22 28.44
C LYS A 567 9.36 18.16 27.92
N THR A 568 8.40 17.77 28.74
CA THR A 568 7.34 16.84 28.33
C THR A 568 6.48 17.45 27.24
N LEU A 569 6.47 16.77 26.10
CA LEU A 569 5.62 17.08 24.95
C LEU A 569 4.27 16.38 25.10
N PHE A 570 4.29 15.13 25.54
CA PHE A 570 3.11 14.30 25.72
C PHE A 570 3.33 13.30 26.87
N ALA A 571 2.29 13.03 27.64
CA ALA A 571 2.26 11.98 28.65
C ALA A 571 0.85 11.36 28.73
N TRP A 572 0.79 10.03 28.82
CA TRP A 572 -0.45 9.29 29.02
C TRP A 572 -0.22 8.17 30.05
N PRO A 573 -1.15 7.97 31.01
CA PRO A 573 -2.32 8.80 31.30
C PRO A 573 -1.98 10.17 31.89
N GLN A 574 -0.80 10.31 32.51
CA GLN A 574 -0.26 11.55 33.09
C GLN A 574 1.26 11.48 33.25
N GLU A 575 1.90 12.60 33.42
CA GLU A 575 3.35 12.66 33.69
C GLU A 575 3.67 12.21 35.09
N ASN A 576 4.65 11.30 35.24
CA ASN A 576 5.16 10.81 36.50
C ASN A 576 6.65 10.45 36.35
N ASP A 577 7.42 10.53 37.45
CA ASP A 577 8.83 10.08 37.47
C ASP A 577 8.98 8.56 37.31
N VAL A 578 7.92 7.83 37.58
CA VAL A 578 7.82 6.38 37.42
C VAL A 578 6.67 6.10 36.51
N LEU A 579 6.94 5.44 35.40
CA LEU A 579 5.95 5.18 34.35
C LEU A 579 5.06 3.99 34.75
N PRO A 580 3.75 4.18 35.02
CA PRO A 580 2.85 3.09 35.40
C PRO A 580 2.58 2.15 34.24
N GLN A 581 1.79 1.12 34.47
CA GLN A 581 1.30 0.24 33.41
C GLN A 581 0.47 1.02 32.37
N HIS A 582 0.61 0.67 31.10
CA HIS A 582 -0.08 1.29 29.97
C HIS A 582 0.15 2.81 29.91
N ALA A 583 1.41 3.20 30.01
CA ALA A 583 1.80 4.60 30.00
C ALA A 583 2.89 4.88 28.97
N ILE A 584 2.94 6.12 28.53
CA ILE A 584 3.95 6.64 27.61
C ILE A 584 4.28 8.08 28.01
N VAL A 585 5.54 8.46 27.86
CA VAL A 585 5.99 9.85 27.95
C VAL A 585 6.92 10.16 26.78
N VAL A 586 6.70 11.32 26.18
CA VAL A 586 7.53 11.87 25.11
C VAL A 586 8.07 13.21 25.55
N ARG A 587 9.38 13.42 25.46
CA ARG A 587 10.06 14.68 25.79
C ARG A 587 10.81 15.23 24.60
N MET A 588 10.93 16.54 24.55
CA MET A 588 11.65 17.24 23.50
C MET A 588 12.55 18.32 24.09
N ALA A 589 13.82 18.31 23.71
CA ALA A 589 14.75 19.40 23.94
C ALA A 589 15.02 20.14 22.63
N GLN A 590 14.92 21.47 22.63
CA GLN A 590 15.32 22.27 21.49
C GLN A 590 16.84 22.25 21.35
N GLY A 591 17.35 22.15 20.13
CA GLY A 591 18.75 22.34 19.84
C GLY A 591 19.18 23.77 20.21
N GLU A 592 20.42 23.93 20.66
CA GLU A 592 21.01 25.27 20.76
C GLU A 592 20.97 25.90 19.36
N LYS A 593 20.38 27.10 19.26
CA LYS A 593 20.43 27.86 18.01
C LYS A 593 21.90 28.14 17.72
N ALA A 594 22.46 27.50 16.70
CA ALA A 594 23.77 27.78 16.18
C ALA A 594 23.88 29.21 15.61
#